data_eca2a7a80aa477fc23eb69723aff2300
#
_entry.id   eca2a7a80aa477fc23eb69723aff2300
#
_cell.length_a   1.000
_cell.length_b   1.000
_cell.length_c   1.000
_cell.angle_alpha   90.00
_cell.angle_beta   90.00
_cell.angle_gamma   90.00
#
_symmetry.space_group_name_H-M   'P 1'
#
loop_
_entity.id
_entity.type
_entity.pdbx_description
1 polymer ?
#
loop_
_entity_poly.entity_id
_entity_poly.type
_entity_poly.pdbx_seq_one_letter_code
_entity_poly.pdbx_strand_id
1 'polypeptide(L)'
;LYEQDINPVFRCLEENYLGKETPKLNTMFFDIEVDFDPERGYASTDDPFMPVTAISCYMSWTDQLVTLAVPPKTISMQDAKVLTERFPNCMLFEKEKDMLDAFLELVEDADILSGWNSEGYDIPYTVGRIQKVLSSDDTRRLCFWGQKPRKRIFEKYGREQLSFDLVGRVHLDLLELYRKYTYEERHSFRLDAIGEHELDEKKTVYEGSLDALYKNDFGLFIEYNRQDTALLAKLEKKLKFIELANEIAHQNTVLLQTTMGAVAVTEQAIVNETHR
;
A
#
# COMPACT_ATOMS: atom_id res chain seq x y z
N LEU A 1 -32.63 24.97 -6.07
CA LEU A 1 -32.39 24.06 -4.95
C LEU A 1 -31.27 24.63 -4.11
N TYR A 2 -31.44 24.65 -2.80
CA TYR A 2 -30.42 25.13 -1.86
C TYR A 2 -29.30 24.10 -1.76
N GLU A 3 -28.02 24.54 -1.75
CA GLU A 3 -26.81 23.66 -1.61
C GLU A 3 -26.71 22.50 -2.62
N GLN A 4 -27.21 22.64 -3.82
CA GLN A 4 -27.16 21.56 -4.82
C GLN A 4 -25.75 21.24 -5.35
N ASP A 5 -24.79 22.12 -5.10
CA ASP A 5 -23.37 22.04 -5.49
C ASP A 5 -22.45 21.54 -4.37
N ILE A 6 -22.98 21.38 -3.14
CA ILE A 6 -22.22 20.82 -2.03
C ILE A 6 -22.28 19.27 -2.10
N ASN A 7 -21.13 18.64 -1.89
CA ASN A 7 -21.07 17.18 -1.81
C ASN A 7 -21.88 16.66 -0.61
N PRO A 8 -22.95 15.88 -0.84
CA PRO A 8 -23.82 15.40 0.25
C PRO A 8 -23.10 14.55 1.29
N VAL A 9 -21.98 13.88 0.90
CA VAL A 9 -21.15 13.12 1.85
C VAL A 9 -20.48 14.07 2.82
N PHE A 10 -19.92 15.19 2.34
CA PHE A 10 -19.26 16.17 3.21
C PHE A 10 -20.25 16.84 4.16
N ARG A 11 -21.46 17.13 3.68
CA ARG A 11 -22.54 17.64 4.54
C ARG A 11 -22.91 16.62 5.65
N CYS A 12 -23.03 15.35 5.30
CA CYS A 12 -23.29 14.30 6.27
C CYS A 12 -22.14 14.18 7.30
N LEU A 13 -20.89 14.31 6.87
CA LEU A 13 -19.73 14.31 7.76
C LEU A 13 -19.75 15.51 8.71
N GLU A 14 -20.05 16.72 8.22
CA GLU A 14 -20.15 17.93 9.02
C GLU A 14 -21.22 17.78 10.12
N GLU A 15 -22.42 17.38 9.76
CA GLU A 15 -23.54 17.24 10.71
C GLU A 15 -23.28 16.20 11.81
N ASN A 16 -22.54 15.13 11.50
CA ASN A 16 -22.38 14.01 12.41
C ASN A 16 -21.04 13.95 13.13
N TYR A 17 -19.98 14.55 12.55
CA TYR A 17 -18.61 14.32 13.04
C TYR A 17 -17.81 15.59 13.33
N LEU A 18 -18.25 16.77 12.91
CA LEU A 18 -17.56 18.03 13.21
C LEU A 18 -17.41 18.22 14.72
N GLY A 19 -16.17 18.52 15.14
CA GLY A 19 -15.83 18.74 16.55
C GLY A 19 -15.72 17.46 17.41
N LYS A 20 -15.80 16.26 16.81
CA LYS A 20 -15.49 14.98 17.49
C LYS A 20 -14.02 14.66 17.42
N GLU A 21 -13.56 13.73 18.26
CA GLU A 21 -12.19 13.24 18.21
C GLU A 21 -11.90 12.49 16.90
N THR A 22 -10.70 12.69 16.35
CA THR A 22 -10.21 11.97 15.17
C THR A 22 -10.06 10.50 15.51
N PRO A 23 -10.67 9.59 14.73
CA PRO A 23 -10.58 8.17 14.99
C PRO A 23 -9.16 7.65 14.67
N LYS A 24 -8.72 6.64 15.44
CA LYS A 24 -7.55 5.86 15.03
C LYS A 24 -7.95 4.90 13.92
N LEU A 25 -7.14 4.88 12.86
CA LEU A 25 -7.36 4.00 11.72
C LEU A 25 -6.30 2.89 11.69
N ASN A 26 -6.74 1.68 11.34
CA ASN A 26 -5.87 0.53 11.14
C ASN A 26 -5.14 0.67 9.81
N THR A 27 -3.85 1.00 9.85
CA THR A 27 -3.01 1.13 8.66
C THR A 27 -2.19 -0.13 8.45
N MET A 28 -2.28 -0.72 7.27
CA MET A 28 -1.39 -1.78 6.81
C MET A 28 -0.45 -1.25 5.75
N PHE A 29 0.85 -1.28 6.05
CA PHE A 29 1.90 -1.07 5.06
C PHE A 29 2.22 -2.39 4.40
N PHE A 30 2.37 -2.39 3.09
CA PHE A 30 2.72 -3.61 2.36
C PHE A 30 3.61 -3.32 1.16
N ASP A 31 4.35 -4.32 0.78
CA ASP A 31 5.25 -4.33 -0.36
C ASP A 31 5.24 -5.72 -1.00
N ILE A 32 5.21 -5.77 -2.34
CA ILE A 32 5.17 -7.02 -3.08
C ILE A 32 6.43 -7.22 -3.89
N GLU A 33 6.86 -8.49 -3.99
CA GLU A 33 7.90 -8.90 -4.90
C GLU A 33 7.33 -9.82 -5.99
N VAL A 34 7.76 -9.59 -7.21
CA VAL A 34 7.24 -10.28 -8.40
C VAL A 34 8.38 -11.00 -9.11
N ASP A 35 8.13 -12.21 -9.56
CA ASP A 35 9.10 -12.99 -10.34
C ASP A 35 9.39 -12.32 -11.70
N PHE A 36 10.50 -12.70 -12.31
CA PHE A 36 10.98 -12.14 -13.56
C PHE A 36 11.07 -13.22 -14.65
N ASP A 37 10.59 -12.89 -15.84
CA ASP A 37 10.71 -13.74 -17.03
C ASP A 37 11.86 -13.23 -17.92
N PRO A 38 12.93 -14.03 -18.14
CA PRO A 38 14.07 -13.61 -18.97
C PRO A 38 13.72 -13.33 -20.43
N GLU A 39 12.65 -13.95 -20.96
CA GLU A 39 12.24 -13.80 -22.35
C GLU A 39 11.26 -12.63 -22.55
N ARG A 40 10.33 -12.44 -21.60
CA ARG A 40 9.28 -11.41 -21.68
C ARG A 40 9.62 -10.14 -20.92
N GLY A 41 10.60 -10.19 -20.01
CA GLY A 41 10.94 -9.07 -19.13
C GLY A 41 10.04 -8.94 -17.90
N TYR A 42 10.00 -7.75 -17.33
CA TYR A 42 9.15 -7.43 -16.19
C TYR A 42 7.67 -7.36 -16.59
N ALA A 43 6.82 -7.98 -15.78
CA ALA A 43 5.37 -7.87 -15.96
C ALA A 43 4.89 -6.45 -15.57
N SER A 44 3.94 -5.93 -16.35
CA SER A 44 3.29 -4.65 -16.09
C SER A 44 2.00 -4.82 -15.29
N THR A 45 1.48 -3.71 -14.78
CA THR A 45 0.19 -3.68 -14.09
C THR A 45 -0.99 -3.96 -15.03
N ASP A 46 -0.85 -3.69 -16.33
CA ASP A 46 -1.88 -3.99 -17.34
C ASP A 46 -1.88 -5.46 -17.76
N ASP A 47 -0.71 -6.13 -17.71
CA ASP A 47 -0.58 -7.58 -17.93
C ASP A 47 0.28 -8.19 -16.80
N PRO A 48 -0.31 -8.47 -15.65
CA PRO A 48 0.39 -9.08 -14.51
C PRO A 48 0.56 -10.59 -14.74
N PHE A 49 1.42 -10.99 -15.69
CA PHE A 49 1.61 -12.38 -16.06
C PHE A 49 2.52 -13.15 -15.10
N MET A 50 3.45 -12.45 -14.42
CA MET A 50 4.35 -13.09 -13.47
C MET A 50 3.73 -13.23 -12.08
N PRO A 51 4.04 -14.33 -11.37
CA PRO A 51 3.52 -14.53 -10.02
C PRO A 51 4.13 -13.54 -9.02
N VAL A 52 3.34 -13.18 -8.03
CA VAL A 52 3.86 -12.56 -6.80
C VAL A 52 4.59 -13.63 -6.01
N THR A 53 5.80 -13.36 -5.57
CA THR A 53 6.68 -14.30 -4.86
C THR A 53 6.78 -14.03 -3.37
N ALA A 54 6.61 -12.78 -2.95
CA ALA A 54 6.52 -12.39 -1.56
C ALA A 54 5.61 -11.18 -1.38
N ILE A 55 4.96 -11.12 -0.21
CA ILE A 55 4.21 -9.97 0.28
C ILE A 55 4.58 -9.79 1.73
N SER A 56 5.20 -8.68 2.09
CA SER A 56 5.37 -8.29 3.48
C SER A 56 4.32 -7.27 3.88
N CYS A 57 3.73 -7.44 5.05
CA CYS A 57 2.68 -6.60 5.60
C CYS A 57 3.05 -6.18 7.02
N TYR A 58 3.09 -4.89 7.29
CA TYR A 58 3.16 -4.38 8.66
C TYR A 58 1.79 -3.82 9.07
N MET A 59 1.23 -4.36 10.14
CA MET A 59 -0.08 -4.00 10.66
C MET A 59 0.06 -3.09 11.88
N SER A 60 -0.34 -1.82 11.77
CA SER A 60 -0.18 -0.82 12.83
C SER A 60 -0.97 -1.15 14.11
N TRP A 61 -2.09 -1.84 14.02
CA TRP A 61 -2.97 -2.17 15.16
C TRP A 61 -2.49 -3.34 16.00
N THR A 62 -1.62 -4.19 15.46
CA THR A 62 -1.00 -5.31 16.18
C THR A 62 0.50 -5.13 16.40
N ASP A 63 1.11 -4.11 15.78
CA ASP A 63 2.56 -3.86 15.75
C ASP A 63 3.34 -5.10 15.25
N GLN A 64 2.81 -5.77 14.20
CA GLN A 64 3.39 -7.00 13.66
C GLN A 64 3.76 -6.86 12.19
N LEU A 65 4.94 -7.39 11.86
CA LEU A 65 5.39 -7.59 10.49
C LEU A 65 5.20 -9.05 10.11
N VAL A 66 4.32 -9.31 9.16
CA VAL A 66 4.04 -10.63 8.60
C VAL A 66 4.59 -10.69 7.18
N THR A 67 5.18 -11.82 6.80
CA THR A 67 5.62 -12.06 5.43
C THR A 67 4.98 -13.33 4.92
N LEU A 68 4.39 -13.24 3.74
CA LEU A 68 3.81 -14.34 2.99
C LEU A 68 4.70 -14.58 1.77
N ALA A 69 5.17 -15.80 1.54
CA ALA A 69 6.06 -16.06 0.41
C ALA A 69 5.85 -17.44 -0.21
N VAL A 70 6.15 -17.50 -1.51
CA VAL A 70 6.24 -18.73 -2.29
C VAL A 70 7.72 -18.96 -2.60
N PRO A 71 8.35 -20.03 -2.08
CA PRO A 71 9.75 -20.30 -2.38
C PRO A 71 9.99 -20.58 -3.86
N PRO A 72 11.20 -20.31 -4.39
CA PRO A 72 11.54 -20.66 -5.76
C PRO A 72 11.58 -22.19 -5.91
N LYS A 73 11.23 -22.68 -7.10
CA LYS A 73 11.21 -24.12 -7.40
C LYS A 73 12.58 -24.81 -7.29
N THR A 74 13.65 -24.03 -7.14
CA THR A 74 15.03 -24.50 -7.01
C THR A 74 15.35 -25.05 -5.62
N ILE A 75 14.57 -24.74 -4.61
CA ILE A 75 14.76 -25.21 -3.23
C ILE A 75 13.53 -25.98 -2.74
N SER A 76 13.74 -26.89 -1.80
CA SER A 76 12.61 -27.59 -1.17
C SER A 76 11.89 -26.70 -0.16
N MET A 77 10.62 -27.00 0.14
CA MET A 77 9.87 -26.30 1.19
C MET A 77 10.56 -26.42 2.58
N GLN A 78 11.26 -27.54 2.83
CA GLN A 78 12.00 -27.74 4.08
C GLN A 78 13.21 -26.81 4.16
N ASP A 79 13.98 -26.69 3.07
CA ASP A 79 15.13 -25.77 3.01
C ASP A 79 14.65 -24.31 3.14
N ALA A 80 13.56 -23.96 2.46
CA ALA A 80 12.96 -22.63 2.58
C ALA A 80 12.56 -22.31 4.03
N LYS A 81 11.97 -23.25 4.75
CA LYS A 81 11.64 -23.07 6.18
C LYS A 81 12.89 -22.83 7.03
N VAL A 82 13.96 -23.54 6.80
CA VAL A 82 15.23 -23.35 7.53
C VAL A 82 15.81 -21.95 7.24
N LEU A 83 15.80 -21.53 5.97
CA LEU A 83 16.32 -20.22 5.57
C LEU A 83 15.50 -19.05 6.15
N THR A 84 14.23 -19.26 6.43
CA THR A 84 13.32 -18.23 6.95
C THR A 84 13.00 -18.34 8.44
N GLU A 85 13.52 -19.34 9.15
CA GLU A 85 13.26 -19.61 10.57
C GLU A 85 13.58 -18.41 11.48
N ARG A 86 14.58 -17.63 11.11
CA ARG A 86 14.97 -16.41 11.85
C ARG A 86 13.93 -15.27 11.76
N PHE A 87 12.98 -15.34 10.85
CA PHE A 87 11.99 -14.27 10.65
C PHE A 87 10.66 -14.63 11.32
N PRO A 88 10.27 -13.94 12.39
CA PRO A 88 8.98 -14.18 13.01
C PRO A 88 7.84 -13.84 12.03
N ASN A 89 6.75 -14.61 12.11
CA ASN A 89 5.56 -14.44 11.26
C ASN A 89 5.87 -14.53 9.75
N CYS A 90 6.84 -15.34 9.35
CA CYS A 90 7.08 -15.68 7.95
C CYS A 90 6.33 -16.97 7.59
N MET A 91 5.35 -16.86 6.69
CA MET A 91 4.51 -17.97 6.24
C MET A 91 4.87 -18.34 4.81
N LEU A 92 5.15 -19.64 4.60
CA LEU A 92 5.53 -20.14 3.28
C LEU A 92 4.38 -20.96 2.67
N PHE A 93 4.15 -20.73 1.39
CA PHE A 93 3.09 -21.38 0.60
C PHE A 93 3.67 -22.14 -0.59
N GLU A 94 3.06 -23.24 -0.97
CA GLU A 94 3.44 -23.97 -2.19
C GLU A 94 2.93 -23.27 -3.46
N LYS A 95 1.85 -22.51 -3.34
CA LYS A 95 1.17 -21.85 -4.47
C LYS A 95 0.87 -20.39 -4.16
N GLU A 96 1.04 -19.55 -5.18
CA GLU A 96 0.63 -18.16 -5.12
C GLU A 96 -0.85 -17.97 -4.74
N LYS A 97 -1.71 -18.88 -5.19
CA LYS A 97 -3.14 -18.85 -4.87
C LYS A 97 -3.39 -18.81 -3.36
N ASP A 98 -2.74 -19.70 -2.63
CA ASP A 98 -2.93 -19.82 -1.18
C ASP A 98 -2.30 -18.65 -0.44
N MET A 99 -1.19 -18.10 -0.97
CA MET A 99 -0.55 -16.89 -0.45
C MET A 99 -1.44 -15.66 -0.65
N LEU A 100 -2.03 -15.47 -1.82
CA LEU A 100 -2.95 -14.36 -2.09
C LEU A 100 -4.22 -14.44 -1.25
N ASP A 101 -4.73 -15.64 -1.00
CA ASP A 101 -5.87 -15.85 -0.12
C ASP A 101 -5.55 -15.46 1.33
N ALA A 102 -4.39 -15.87 1.85
CA ALA A 102 -3.90 -15.44 3.16
C ALA A 102 -3.64 -13.91 3.23
N PHE A 103 -3.14 -13.29 2.16
CA PHE A 103 -3.00 -11.84 2.09
C PHE A 103 -4.36 -11.14 2.24
N LEU A 104 -5.38 -11.63 1.56
CA LEU A 104 -6.74 -11.08 1.66
C LEU A 104 -7.33 -11.20 3.06
N GLU A 105 -6.97 -12.24 3.84
CA GLU A 105 -7.33 -12.37 5.25
C GLU A 105 -6.65 -11.27 6.10
N LEU A 106 -5.36 -11.00 5.87
CA LEU A 106 -4.64 -9.94 6.59
C LEU A 106 -5.19 -8.54 6.30
N VAL A 107 -5.67 -8.32 5.08
CA VAL A 107 -6.26 -7.03 4.66
C VAL A 107 -7.58 -6.73 5.36
N GLU A 108 -8.30 -7.74 5.86
CA GLU A 108 -9.69 -7.62 6.28
C GLU A 108 -9.91 -6.52 7.33
N ASP A 109 -9.02 -6.41 8.32
CA ASP A 109 -9.10 -5.44 9.42
C ASP A 109 -8.45 -4.07 9.11
N ALA A 110 -7.88 -3.89 7.92
CA ALA A 110 -7.22 -2.64 7.56
C ALA A 110 -8.23 -1.60 7.07
N ASP A 111 -8.17 -0.39 7.60
CA ASP A 111 -8.89 0.79 7.09
C ASP A 111 -8.12 1.44 5.95
N ILE A 112 -6.78 1.48 6.07
CA ILE A 112 -5.85 2.08 5.12
C ILE A 112 -4.86 1.02 4.64
N LEU A 113 -4.67 0.94 3.33
CA LEU A 113 -3.52 0.29 2.71
C LEU A 113 -2.51 1.36 2.28
N SER A 114 -1.24 1.14 2.55
CA SER A 114 -0.17 2.04 2.17
C SER A 114 1.07 1.28 1.71
N GLY A 115 1.85 1.91 0.85
CA GLY A 115 3.11 1.39 0.34
C GLY A 115 3.91 2.52 -0.30
N TRP A 116 5.04 2.22 -0.91
CA TRP A 116 5.88 3.20 -1.59
C TRP A 116 5.73 3.11 -3.10
N ASN A 117 5.16 4.12 -3.73
CA ASN A 117 4.72 4.10 -5.14
C ASN A 117 3.68 3.00 -5.45
N SER A 118 2.97 2.59 -4.42
CA SER A 118 2.03 1.47 -4.45
C SER A 118 0.77 1.77 -5.27
N GLU A 119 0.42 3.05 -5.47
CA GLU A 119 -0.64 3.47 -6.37
C GLU A 119 -0.36 3.08 -7.83
N GLY A 120 0.90 3.21 -8.24
CA GLY A 120 1.33 2.91 -9.61
C GLY A 120 1.73 1.47 -9.85
N TYR A 121 1.94 0.66 -8.81
CA TYR A 121 2.42 -0.70 -8.97
C TYR A 121 1.73 -1.73 -8.08
N ASP A 122 1.95 -1.70 -6.76
CA ASP A 122 1.52 -2.78 -5.86
C ASP A 122 0.02 -3.02 -5.88
N ILE A 123 -0.78 -1.96 -5.79
CA ILE A 123 -2.25 -2.05 -5.81
C ILE A 123 -2.75 -2.62 -7.14
N PRO A 124 -2.46 -2.02 -8.32
CA PRO A 124 -2.98 -2.53 -9.57
C PRO A 124 -2.43 -3.91 -9.91
N TYR A 125 -1.16 -4.20 -9.58
CA TYR A 125 -0.59 -5.52 -9.79
C TYR A 125 -1.30 -6.59 -8.96
N THR A 126 -1.47 -6.34 -7.65
CA THR A 126 -2.16 -7.25 -6.74
C THR A 126 -3.61 -7.50 -7.16
N VAL A 127 -4.36 -6.46 -7.52
CA VAL A 127 -5.73 -6.60 -8.04
C VAL A 127 -5.75 -7.50 -9.28
N GLY A 128 -4.85 -7.26 -10.24
CA GLY A 128 -4.73 -8.05 -11.46
C GLY A 128 -4.34 -9.52 -11.18
N ARG A 129 -3.45 -9.77 -10.22
CA ARG A 129 -3.07 -11.13 -9.80
C ARG A 129 -4.21 -11.88 -9.12
N ILE A 130 -4.93 -11.22 -8.22
CA ILE A 130 -6.12 -11.80 -7.57
C ILE A 130 -7.15 -12.19 -8.64
N GLN A 131 -7.45 -11.31 -9.60
CA GLN A 131 -8.37 -11.62 -10.70
C GLN A 131 -7.93 -12.83 -11.52
N LYS A 132 -6.63 -12.98 -11.77
CA LYS A 132 -6.06 -14.03 -12.63
C LYS A 132 -5.89 -15.36 -11.92
N VAL A 133 -5.54 -15.36 -10.65
CA VAL A 133 -5.12 -16.55 -9.87
C VAL A 133 -6.26 -17.09 -8.98
N LEU A 134 -7.03 -16.21 -8.38
CA LEU A 134 -8.24 -16.53 -7.60
C LEU A 134 -9.47 -16.36 -8.49
N SER A 135 -10.14 -15.23 -8.35
CA SER A 135 -11.26 -14.84 -9.23
C SER A 135 -11.49 -13.32 -9.21
N SER A 136 -12.29 -12.83 -10.17
CA SER A 136 -12.74 -11.43 -10.15
C SER A 136 -13.62 -11.11 -8.93
N ASP A 137 -14.28 -12.10 -8.32
CA ASP A 137 -15.09 -11.88 -7.13
C ASP A 137 -14.24 -11.76 -5.86
N ASP A 138 -13.10 -12.44 -5.79
CA ASP A 138 -12.18 -12.35 -4.66
C ASP A 138 -11.60 -10.95 -4.47
N THR A 139 -11.54 -10.14 -5.55
CA THR A 139 -11.13 -8.73 -5.43
C THR A 139 -12.03 -7.90 -4.51
N ARG A 140 -13.27 -8.36 -4.25
CA ARG A 140 -14.20 -7.70 -3.31
C ARG A 140 -13.65 -7.64 -1.88
N ARG A 141 -12.80 -8.60 -1.51
CA ARG A 141 -12.16 -8.67 -0.19
C ARG A 141 -11.16 -7.51 0.04
N LEU A 142 -10.69 -6.87 -1.02
CA LEU A 142 -9.92 -5.64 -0.93
C LEU A 142 -10.77 -4.40 -0.61
N CYS A 143 -12.09 -4.52 -0.67
CA CYS A 143 -13.05 -3.44 -0.45
C CYS A 143 -13.96 -3.76 0.74
N PHE A 144 -14.64 -2.73 1.28
CA PHE A 144 -15.72 -2.95 2.24
C PHE A 144 -17.07 -3.18 1.55
N TRP A 145 -18.03 -3.68 2.29
CA TRP A 145 -19.45 -3.87 1.89
C TRP A 145 -19.62 -4.72 0.63
N GLY A 146 -18.70 -5.65 0.36
CA GLY A 146 -18.75 -6.52 -0.82
C GLY A 146 -18.64 -5.79 -2.15
N GLN A 147 -18.13 -4.56 -2.16
CA GLN A 147 -17.91 -3.78 -3.38
C GLN A 147 -16.66 -4.30 -4.13
N LYS A 148 -16.58 -4.01 -5.44
CA LYS A 148 -15.38 -4.29 -6.24
C LYS A 148 -14.48 -3.06 -6.32
N PRO A 149 -13.15 -3.25 -6.44
CA PRO A 149 -12.25 -2.16 -6.77
C PRO A 149 -12.68 -1.46 -8.07
N ARG A 150 -12.67 -0.15 -8.08
CA ARG A 150 -13.03 0.65 -9.26
C ARG A 150 -11.77 1.01 -10.02
N LYS A 151 -11.69 0.56 -11.27
CA LYS A 151 -10.59 0.89 -12.17
C LYS A 151 -10.51 2.41 -12.36
N ARG A 152 -9.31 2.97 -12.20
CA ARG A 152 -9.00 4.37 -12.45
C ARG A 152 -7.78 4.47 -13.35
N ILE A 153 -7.85 5.32 -14.36
CA ILE A 153 -6.71 5.70 -15.19
C ILE A 153 -6.38 7.15 -14.86
N PHE A 154 -5.12 7.43 -14.60
CA PHE A 154 -4.64 8.76 -14.31
C PHE A 154 -3.33 9.04 -15.04
N GLU A 155 -3.06 10.30 -15.32
CA GLU A 155 -1.81 10.71 -15.96
C GLU A 155 -0.77 11.06 -14.90
N LYS A 156 0.41 10.45 -14.99
CA LYS A 156 1.56 10.75 -14.15
C LYS A 156 2.82 10.81 -15.00
N TYR A 157 3.52 11.94 -14.96
CA TYR A 157 4.72 12.18 -15.77
C TYR A 157 4.51 12.00 -17.29
N GLY A 158 3.35 12.44 -17.79
CA GLY A 158 3.01 12.34 -19.23
C GLY A 158 2.68 10.93 -19.71
N ARG A 159 2.39 9.99 -18.79
CA ARG A 159 1.98 8.60 -19.10
C ARG A 159 0.70 8.25 -18.37
N GLU A 160 -0.17 7.56 -19.06
CA GLU A 160 -1.33 6.93 -18.43
C GLU A 160 -0.89 5.80 -17.52
N GLN A 161 -1.41 5.78 -16.31
CA GLN A 161 -1.19 4.74 -15.31
C GLN A 161 -2.51 4.17 -14.84
N LEU A 162 -2.52 2.85 -14.66
CA LEU A 162 -3.62 2.11 -14.08
C LEU A 162 -3.52 2.12 -12.56
N SER A 163 -4.64 2.40 -11.89
CA SER A 163 -4.81 2.16 -10.48
C SER A 163 -6.24 1.70 -10.16
N PHE A 164 -6.51 1.45 -8.88
CA PHE A 164 -7.84 1.06 -8.42
C PHE A 164 -8.21 1.81 -7.14
N ASP A 165 -9.43 2.36 -7.12
CA ASP A 165 -10.02 2.86 -5.89
C ASP A 165 -10.65 1.69 -5.13
N LEU A 166 -10.21 1.48 -3.92
CA LEU A 166 -10.72 0.44 -3.02
C LEU A 166 -11.93 1.00 -2.26
N VAL A 167 -13.13 0.56 -2.65
CA VAL A 167 -14.38 1.14 -2.10
C VAL A 167 -14.51 0.84 -0.61
N GLY A 168 -14.63 1.90 0.18
CA GLY A 168 -14.74 1.85 1.65
C GLY A 168 -13.42 1.73 2.40
N ARG A 169 -12.37 1.17 1.78
CA ARG A 169 -11.01 1.17 2.28
C ARG A 169 -10.21 2.23 1.54
N VAL A 170 -9.33 2.92 2.22
CA VAL A 170 -8.54 3.98 1.59
C VAL A 170 -7.15 3.46 1.24
N HIS A 171 -6.69 3.73 0.04
CA HIS A 171 -5.29 3.61 -0.32
C HIS A 171 -4.62 4.98 -0.24
N LEU A 172 -3.53 5.08 0.53
CA LEU A 172 -2.67 6.26 0.63
C LEU A 172 -1.24 5.87 0.30
N ASP A 173 -0.76 6.33 -0.84
CA ASP A 173 0.64 6.11 -1.24
C ASP A 173 1.58 6.99 -0.40
N LEU A 174 2.47 6.36 0.37
CA LEU A 174 3.38 7.08 1.28
C LEU A 174 4.39 7.96 0.52
N LEU A 175 4.77 7.58 -0.71
CA LEU A 175 5.59 8.42 -1.58
C LEU A 175 4.86 9.72 -1.96
N GLU A 176 3.57 9.64 -2.29
CA GLU A 176 2.80 10.83 -2.66
C GLU A 176 2.53 11.72 -1.44
N LEU A 177 2.29 11.13 -0.27
CA LEU A 177 2.22 11.89 0.99
C LEU A 177 3.56 12.57 1.31
N TYR A 178 4.68 11.85 1.13
CA TYR A 178 6.00 12.42 1.32
C TYR A 178 6.25 13.62 0.41
N ARG A 179 5.94 13.51 -0.88
CA ARG A 179 6.06 14.61 -1.83
C ARG A 179 5.16 15.80 -1.48
N LYS A 180 3.95 15.52 -0.98
CA LYS A 180 2.98 16.55 -0.63
C LYS A 180 3.39 17.36 0.60
N TYR A 181 3.88 16.69 1.63
CA TYR A 181 4.14 17.31 2.94
C TYR A 181 5.61 17.65 3.18
N THR A 182 6.51 17.27 2.26
CA THR A 182 7.93 17.66 2.31
C THR A 182 8.20 18.76 1.27
N TYR A 183 8.64 19.92 1.73
CA TYR A 183 8.90 21.08 0.86
C TYR A 183 10.34 21.14 0.35
N GLU A 184 11.21 20.29 0.82
CA GLU A 184 12.61 20.23 0.39
C GLU A 184 12.77 19.37 -0.86
N GLU A 185 13.57 19.84 -1.81
CA GLU A 185 13.96 19.03 -2.96
C GLU A 185 14.83 17.86 -2.53
N ARG A 186 14.55 16.68 -3.08
CA ARG A 186 15.35 15.46 -2.88
C ARG A 186 16.01 15.05 -4.18
N HIS A 187 17.25 14.62 -4.10
CA HIS A 187 17.97 14.08 -5.26
C HIS A 187 17.36 12.77 -5.79
N SER A 188 16.71 12.02 -4.90
CA SER A 188 16.03 10.77 -5.23
C SER A 188 14.82 10.57 -4.31
N PHE A 189 13.73 10.06 -4.88
CA PHE A 189 12.53 9.62 -4.16
C PHE A 189 12.44 8.09 -4.05
N ARG A 190 13.52 7.38 -4.23
CA ARG A 190 13.58 5.94 -3.97
C ARG A 190 13.49 5.71 -2.47
N LEU A 191 12.85 4.61 -2.08
CA LEU A 191 12.61 4.28 -0.67
C LEU A 191 13.92 4.21 0.14
N ASP A 192 14.97 3.63 -0.45
CA ASP A 192 16.30 3.54 0.14
C ASP A 192 16.92 4.94 0.43
N ALA A 193 16.83 5.84 -0.53
CA ALA A 193 17.36 7.19 -0.39
C ALA A 193 16.61 8.02 0.66
N ILE A 194 15.29 7.86 0.72
CA ILE A 194 14.45 8.53 1.72
C ILE A 194 14.67 7.91 3.11
N GLY A 195 14.79 6.59 3.21
CA GLY A 195 15.11 5.90 4.45
C GLY A 195 16.46 6.33 5.05
N GLU A 196 17.51 6.44 4.20
CA GLU A 196 18.80 6.95 4.64
C GLU A 196 18.71 8.41 5.11
N HIS A 197 17.99 9.25 4.36
CA HIS A 197 17.86 10.67 4.69
C HIS A 197 17.05 10.88 5.99
N GLU A 198 15.91 10.21 6.13
CA GLU A 198 14.99 10.44 7.25
C GLU A 198 15.36 9.67 8.51
N LEU A 199 15.92 8.48 8.37
CA LEU A 199 16.12 7.56 9.51
C LEU A 199 17.58 7.20 9.75
N ASP A 200 18.50 7.65 8.89
CA ASP A 200 19.92 7.20 8.87
C ASP A 200 20.04 5.67 8.73
N GLU A 201 19.02 5.03 8.14
CA GLU A 201 19.00 3.59 7.89
C GLU A 201 19.41 3.29 6.46
N LYS A 202 20.46 2.48 6.31
CA LYS A 202 20.93 2.01 5.01
C LYS A 202 20.23 0.71 4.64
N LYS A 203 19.87 0.60 3.36
CA LYS A 203 19.29 -0.61 2.80
C LYS A 203 20.29 -1.77 2.82
N THR A 204 19.77 -2.99 2.98
CA THR A 204 20.56 -4.21 2.78
C THR A 204 21.10 -4.23 1.35
N VAL A 205 22.43 -4.30 1.24
CA VAL A 205 23.12 -4.36 -0.06
C VAL A 205 23.16 -5.83 -0.50
N TYR A 206 22.72 -6.09 -1.70
CA TYR A 206 22.88 -7.39 -2.36
C TYR A 206 23.52 -7.21 -3.74
N GLU A 207 24.19 -8.24 -4.23
CA GLU A 207 24.80 -8.25 -5.56
C GLU A 207 23.83 -8.85 -6.59
N GLY A 208 23.78 -8.23 -7.78
CA GLY A 208 22.97 -8.71 -8.89
C GLY A 208 21.55 -8.14 -8.92
N SER A 209 20.64 -8.91 -9.51
CA SER A 209 19.21 -8.55 -9.64
C SER A 209 18.37 -9.23 -8.55
N LEU A 210 17.19 -8.69 -8.30
CA LEU A 210 16.27 -9.22 -7.30
C LEU A 210 15.77 -10.64 -7.63
N ASP A 211 15.59 -10.95 -8.92
CA ASP A 211 15.25 -12.30 -9.36
C ASP A 211 16.40 -13.31 -9.16
N ALA A 212 17.63 -12.86 -9.30
CA ALA A 212 18.81 -13.68 -8.95
C ALA A 212 18.87 -13.93 -7.44
N LEU A 213 18.57 -12.91 -6.64
CA LEU A 213 18.49 -13.03 -5.18
C LEU A 213 17.40 -14.04 -4.77
N TYR A 214 16.19 -13.93 -5.33
CA TYR A 214 15.10 -14.86 -5.11
C TYR A 214 15.49 -16.31 -5.35
N LYS A 215 16.22 -16.58 -6.44
CA LYS A 215 16.61 -17.94 -6.86
C LYS A 215 17.81 -18.49 -6.10
N ASN A 216 18.75 -17.62 -5.70
CA ASN A 216 20.05 -18.04 -5.18
C ASN A 216 20.19 -17.86 -3.65
N ASP A 217 19.52 -16.85 -3.07
CA ASP A 217 19.53 -16.60 -1.62
C ASP A 217 18.14 -16.14 -1.15
N PHE A 218 17.26 -17.12 -1.03
CA PHE A 218 15.89 -16.90 -0.61
C PHE A 218 15.77 -16.26 0.79
N GLY A 219 16.69 -16.58 1.70
CA GLY A 219 16.72 -15.98 3.04
C GLY A 219 16.97 -14.47 2.99
N LEU A 220 17.95 -14.04 2.21
CA LEU A 220 18.25 -12.62 2.01
C LEU A 220 17.15 -11.89 1.22
N PHE A 221 16.52 -12.57 0.26
CA PHE A 221 15.36 -12.04 -0.46
C PHE A 221 14.19 -11.72 0.48
N ILE A 222 13.85 -12.62 1.40
CA ILE A 222 12.83 -12.37 2.42
C ILE A 222 13.22 -11.24 3.36
N GLU A 223 14.48 -11.19 3.79
CA GLU A 223 15.00 -10.09 4.61
C GLU A 223 14.81 -8.74 3.94
N TYR A 224 15.15 -8.66 2.64
CA TYR A 224 15.01 -7.47 1.83
C TYR A 224 13.55 -6.96 1.77
N ASN A 225 12.60 -7.80 1.37
CA ASN A 225 11.17 -7.42 1.30
C ASN A 225 10.63 -7.00 2.68
N ARG A 226 11.03 -7.70 3.76
CA ARG A 226 10.66 -7.33 5.13
C ARG A 226 11.22 -5.98 5.54
N GLN A 227 12.48 -5.69 5.17
CA GLN A 227 13.12 -4.43 5.51
C GLN A 227 12.42 -3.25 4.82
N ASP A 228 12.07 -3.39 3.54
CA ASP A 228 11.36 -2.34 2.80
C ASP A 228 10.00 -2.02 3.46
N THR A 229 9.22 -3.03 3.82
CA THR A 229 7.96 -2.83 4.54
C THR A 229 8.15 -2.24 5.95
N ALA A 230 9.14 -2.72 6.70
CA ALA A 230 9.45 -2.18 8.02
C ALA A 230 9.90 -0.71 7.95
N LEU A 231 10.60 -0.33 6.89
CA LEU A 231 11.04 1.04 6.65
C LEU A 231 9.85 1.98 6.46
N LEU A 232 8.79 1.55 5.76
CA LEU A 232 7.54 2.32 5.61
C LEU A 232 6.91 2.63 6.97
N ALA A 233 6.80 1.63 7.82
CA ALA A 233 6.26 1.81 9.17
C ALA A 233 7.09 2.77 10.02
N LYS A 234 8.42 2.71 9.92
CA LYS A 234 9.33 3.62 10.62
C LYS A 234 9.24 5.05 10.09
N LEU A 235 9.14 5.22 8.76
CA LEU A 235 8.92 6.52 8.13
C LEU A 235 7.62 7.15 8.63
N GLU A 236 6.50 6.42 8.62
CA GLU A 236 5.23 6.94 9.13
C GLU A 236 5.31 7.26 10.63
N LYS A 237 5.95 6.42 11.44
CA LYS A 237 6.14 6.69 12.87
C LYS A 237 6.90 7.99 13.14
N LYS A 238 7.86 8.34 12.28
CA LYS A 238 8.62 9.60 12.38
C LYS A 238 7.86 10.78 11.80
N LEU A 239 7.34 10.63 10.57
CA LEU A 239 6.80 11.73 9.76
C LEU A 239 5.34 12.00 10.03
N LYS A 240 4.56 10.98 10.41
CA LYS A 240 3.14 11.04 10.76
C LYS A 240 2.25 11.63 9.65
N PHE A 241 2.56 11.33 8.40
CA PHE A 241 1.85 11.91 7.25
C PHE A 241 0.45 11.32 7.06
N ILE A 242 0.25 10.04 7.36
CA ILE A 242 -1.08 9.40 7.37
C ILE A 242 -1.89 9.94 8.55
N GLU A 243 -1.28 10.07 9.73
CA GLU A 243 -1.92 10.67 10.90
C GLU A 243 -2.33 12.12 10.62
N LEU A 244 -1.45 12.92 9.98
CA LEU A 244 -1.74 14.29 9.57
C LEU A 244 -2.88 14.35 8.54
N ALA A 245 -2.88 13.49 7.53
CA ALA A 245 -3.95 13.42 6.54
C ALA A 245 -5.29 13.07 7.20
N ASN A 246 -5.31 12.17 8.17
CA ASN A 246 -6.51 11.80 8.92
C ASN A 246 -7.05 12.98 9.74
N GLU A 247 -6.17 13.71 10.44
CA GLU A 247 -6.55 14.94 11.14
C GLU A 247 -7.12 16.00 10.21
N ILE A 248 -6.47 16.26 9.08
CA ILE A 248 -6.96 17.23 8.09
C ILE A 248 -8.33 16.81 7.57
N ALA A 249 -8.53 15.54 7.23
CA ALA A 249 -9.82 15.02 6.76
C ALA A 249 -10.92 15.20 7.80
N HIS A 250 -10.64 14.83 9.05
CA HIS A 250 -11.61 14.88 10.12
C HIS A 250 -12.01 16.31 10.48
N GLN A 251 -11.02 17.21 10.67
CA GLN A 251 -11.27 18.60 11.05
C GLN A 251 -12.01 19.39 9.96
N ASN A 252 -11.85 19.02 8.69
CA ASN A 252 -12.52 19.69 7.58
C ASN A 252 -13.72 18.90 7.04
N THR A 253 -14.10 17.80 7.67
CA THR A 253 -15.26 16.96 7.28
C THR A 253 -15.23 16.51 5.81
N VAL A 254 -14.05 16.13 5.32
CA VAL A 254 -13.84 15.57 3.99
C VAL A 254 -13.43 14.09 4.08
N LEU A 255 -13.49 13.38 2.95
CA LEU A 255 -12.95 12.03 2.89
C LEU A 255 -11.41 12.06 2.93
N LEU A 256 -10.82 11.01 3.50
CA LEU A 256 -9.36 10.91 3.68
C LEU A 256 -8.59 11.08 2.35
N GLN A 257 -9.03 10.45 1.26
CA GLN A 257 -8.42 10.64 -0.06
C GLN A 257 -8.56 12.07 -0.61
N THR A 258 -9.56 12.84 -0.16
CA THR A 258 -9.74 14.24 -0.57
C THR A 258 -8.60 15.12 -0.08
N THR A 259 -7.92 14.72 1.01
CA THR A 259 -6.79 15.47 1.56
C THR A 259 -5.61 15.58 0.61
N MET A 260 -5.54 14.73 -0.42
CA MET A 260 -4.52 14.84 -1.47
C MET A 260 -4.71 16.08 -2.35
N GLY A 261 -5.91 16.69 -2.38
CA GLY A 261 -6.24 17.95 -3.09
C GLY A 261 -6.47 19.11 -2.13
N ALA A 262 -5.57 20.10 -2.08
CA ALA A 262 -5.66 21.23 -1.15
C ALA A 262 -6.92 22.10 -1.39
N VAL A 263 -7.32 22.28 -2.65
CA VAL A 263 -8.46 23.13 -3.01
C VAL A 263 -9.77 22.60 -2.40
N ALA A 264 -10.06 21.33 -2.61
CA ALA A 264 -11.30 20.70 -2.10
C ALA A 264 -11.40 20.73 -0.56
N VAL A 265 -10.27 20.59 0.14
CA VAL A 265 -10.21 20.71 1.61
C VAL A 265 -10.50 22.15 2.03
N THR A 266 -9.88 23.15 1.37
CA THR A 266 -10.08 24.56 1.69
C THR A 266 -11.51 25.02 1.41
N GLU A 267 -12.09 24.60 0.29
CA GLU A 267 -13.50 24.87 -0.03
C GLU A 267 -14.44 24.34 1.05
N GLN A 268 -14.24 23.11 1.47
CA GLN A 268 -15.08 22.51 2.53
C GLN A 268 -14.88 23.21 3.89
N ALA A 269 -13.65 23.60 4.23
CA ALA A 269 -13.38 24.37 5.44
C ALA A 269 -14.15 25.69 5.46
N ILE A 270 -14.20 26.41 4.33
CA ILE A 270 -14.97 27.65 4.18
C ILE A 270 -16.48 27.38 4.31
N VAL A 271 -16.97 26.30 3.67
CA VAL A 271 -18.36 25.91 3.77
C VAL A 271 -18.75 25.62 5.23
N ASN A 272 -17.93 24.88 5.97
CA ASN A 272 -18.20 24.59 7.38
C ASN A 272 -18.27 25.86 8.25
N GLU A 273 -17.42 26.86 7.99
CA GLU A 273 -17.45 28.14 8.74
C GLU A 273 -18.63 29.02 8.36
N THR A 274 -19.07 29.00 7.11
CA THR A 274 -20.20 29.84 6.65
C THR A 274 -21.55 29.29 7.04
N HIS A 275 -21.61 28.03 7.46
CA HIS A 275 -22.84 27.36 7.93
C HIS A 275 -23.08 27.48 9.44
N ARG A 276 -22.12 27.98 10.18
CA ARG A 276 -22.24 28.30 11.60
C ARG A 276 -22.90 29.65 11.79
#